data_628d9c6a1086b6a4e5b05f79b34675e4
#
_entry.id   628d9c6a1086b6a4e5b05f79b34675e4
#
_cell.length_a   1.000
_cell.length_b   1.000
_cell.length_c   1.000
_cell.angle_alpha   90.00
_cell.angle_beta   90.00
_cell.angle_gamma   90.00
#
_symmetry.space_group_name_H-M   'P 1'
#
loop_
_entity.id
_entity.type
_entity.pdbx_description
1 polymer ?
#
loop_
_entity_poly.entity_id
_entity_poly.type
_entity_poly.pdbx_seq_one_letter_code
_entity_poly.pdbx_strand_id
1 'polypeptide(L)'
;NAPVKEVIIYFFHADWCPHCKKAEPEWTAFKTSHEGKIVNGYKINCQNVDCTNDKDSTAARLINRFDVNSYPTIKMEKDNTIIDYDSRVTQSALTSFVDIMLV
;
A
#
# COMPACT_ATOMS: atom_id res chain seq x y z
N ASN A 1 4.47 -22.52 18.08
CA ASN A 1 4.16 -21.85 16.82
C ASN A 1 3.74 -20.41 17.08
N ALA A 2 4.56 -19.46 16.66
CA ALA A 2 4.19 -18.06 16.76
C ALA A 2 3.03 -17.77 15.80
N PRO A 3 2.01 -17.01 16.22
CA PRO A 3 0.94 -16.61 15.31
C PRO A 3 1.49 -15.72 14.20
N VAL A 4 0.94 -15.87 13.00
CA VAL A 4 1.28 -15.00 11.87
C VAL A 4 0.62 -13.66 12.10
N LYS A 5 1.41 -12.60 12.01
CA LYS A 5 0.90 -11.23 12.04
C LYS A 5 0.51 -10.80 10.64
N GLU A 6 -0.30 -9.75 10.53
CA GLU A 6 -0.67 -9.18 9.24
C GLU A 6 -0.04 -7.82 9.07
N VAL A 7 0.42 -7.54 7.85
CA VAL A 7 0.83 -6.21 7.44
C VAL A 7 -0.05 -5.81 6.25
N ILE A 8 -0.52 -4.57 6.26
CA ILE A 8 -1.40 -4.07 5.20
C ILE A 8 -0.65 -2.97 4.44
N ILE A 9 -0.64 -3.11 3.11
CA ILE A 9 -0.03 -2.11 2.23
C ILE A 9 -1.15 -1.51 1.40
N TYR A 10 -1.34 -0.19 1.56
CA TYR A 10 -2.42 0.55 0.92
C TYR A 10 -1.89 1.32 -0.28
N PHE A 11 -2.59 1.23 -1.39
CA PHE A 11 -2.31 2.02 -2.59
C PHE A 11 -3.48 2.98 -2.80
N PHE A 12 -3.24 4.26 -2.52
CA PHE A 12 -4.23 5.33 -2.69
C PHE A 12 -4.11 5.90 -4.10
N HIS A 13 -5.19 5.84 -4.86
CA HIS A 13 -5.20 6.25 -6.26
C HIS A 13 -6.51 6.97 -6.61
N ALA A 14 -6.55 7.61 -7.78
CA ALA A 14 -7.74 8.27 -8.30
C ALA A 14 -7.76 8.17 -9.82
N ASP A 15 -8.95 8.05 -10.41
CA ASP A 15 -9.11 7.91 -11.86
C ASP A 15 -8.61 9.11 -12.65
N TRP A 16 -8.69 10.31 -12.04
CA TRP A 16 -8.26 11.56 -12.67
C TRP A 16 -6.77 11.84 -12.52
N CYS A 17 -6.01 10.93 -11.97
CA CYS A 17 -4.59 11.11 -11.64
C CYS A 17 -3.71 10.43 -12.70
N PRO A 18 -3.00 11.20 -13.56
CA PRO A 18 -2.14 10.59 -14.59
C PRO A 18 -1.00 9.76 -14.03
N HIS A 19 -0.41 10.19 -12.92
CA HIS A 19 0.68 9.44 -12.27
C HIS A 19 0.20 8.11 -11.71
N CYS A 20 -1.06 8.05 -11.26
CA CYS A 20 -1.65 6.80 -10.79
C CYS A 20 -1.75 5.77 -11.90
N LYS A 21 -2.09 6.21 -13.10
CA LYS A 21 -2.18 5.29 -14.26
C LYS A 21 -0.85 4.66 -14.61
N LYS A 22 0.24 5.38 -14.42
CA LYS A 22 1.60 4.84 -14.62
C LYS A 22 1.99 3.89 -13.47
N ALA A 23 1.53 4.18 -12.27
CA ALA A 23 1.86 3.39 -11.08
C ALA A 23 1.06 2.08 -11.02
N GLU A 24 -0.18 2.07 -11.51
CA GLU A 24 -1.08 0.91 -11.39
C GLU A 24 -0.49 -0.40 -11.90
N PRO A 25 0.14 -0.48 -13.09
CA PRO A 25 0.72 -1.74 -13.55
C PRO A 25 1.81 -2.26 -12.62
N GLU A 26 2.63 -1.37 -12.08
CA GLU A 26 3.71 -1.72 -11.15
C GLU A 26 3.15 -2.20 -9.82
N TRP A 27 2.15 -1.49 -9.30
CA TRP A 27 1.46 -1.90 -8.08
C TRP A 27 0.76 -3.25 -8.26
N THR A 28 0.06 -3.44 -9.39
CA THR A 28 -0.66 -4.69 -9.67
C THR A 28 0.30 -5.86 -9.76
N ALA A 29 1.46 -5.69 -10.41
CA ALA A 29 2.48 -6.72 -10.49
C ALA A 29 3.01 -7.09 -9.10
N PHE A 30 3.28 -6.07 -8.27
CA PHE A 30 3.71 -6.28 -6.89
C PHE A 30 2.63 -7.03 -6.09
N LYS A 31 1.39 -6.58 -6.18
CA LYS A 31 0.26 -7.20 -5.47
C LYS A 31 0.11 -8.66 -5.87
N THR A 32 0.17 -8.96 -7.17
CA THR A 32 0.03 -10.32 -7.68
C THR A 32 1.11 -11.24 -7.09
N SER A 33 2.33 -10.75 -6.94
CA SER A 33 3.44 -11.57 -6.44
C SER A 33 3.50 -11.65 -4.92
N HIS A 34 2.89 -10.71 -4.19
CA HIS A 34 3.06 -10.62 -2.74
C HIS A 34 1.79 -10.84 -1.92
N GLU A 35 0.60 -10.68 -2.51
CA GLU A 35 -0.65 -10.86 -1.77
C GLU A 35 -0.72 -12.24 -1.13
N GLY A 36 -0.93 -12.27 0.19
CA GLY A 36 -1.01 -13.51 0.95
C GLY A 36 0.33 -14.15 1.28
N LYS A 37 1.43 -13.61 0.77
CA LYS A 37 2.77 -14.13 1.06
C LYS A 37 3.16 -13.81 2.50
N ILE A 38 3.86 -14.74 3.14
CA ILE A 38 4.35 -14.54 4.50
C ILE A 38 5.86 -14.25 4.43
N VAL A 39 6.25 -13.09 4.97
CA VAL A 39 7.64 -12.65 5.02
C VAL A 39 8.00 -12.34 6.46
N ASN A 40 8.94 -13.07 7.01
CA ASN A 40 9.41 -12.91 8.40
C ASN A 40 8.26 -12.89 9.43
N GLY A 41 7.26 -13.76 9.22
CA GLY A 41 6.12 -13.89 10.13
C GLY A 41 4.98 -12.90 9.86
N TYR A 42 5.08 -12.08 8.82
CA TYR A 42 4.03 -11.15 8.42
C TYR A 42 3.35 -11.61 7.13
N LYS A 43 2.04 -11.76 7.19
CA LYS A 43 1.25 -12.03 5.99
C LYS A 43 0.90 -10.73 5.32
N ILE A 44 1.22 -10.59 4.05
CA ILE A 44 1.02 -9.37 3.29
C ILE A 44 -0.41 -9.29 2.76
N ASN A 45 -1.07 -8.18 3.05
CA ASN A 45 -2.40 -7.85 2.55
C ASN A 45 -2.30 -6.55 1.78
N CYS A 46 -2.54 -6.59 0.46
CA CYS A 46 -2.48 -5.41 -0.40
C CYS A 46 -3.88 -4.87 -0.64
N GLN A 47 -4.09 -3.58 -0.37
CA GLN A 47 -5.39 -2.93 -0.50
C GLN A 47 -5.31 -1.77 -1.48
N ASN A 48 -6.22 -1.76 -2.46
CA ASN A 48 -6.43 -0.61 -3.33
C ASN A 48 -7.47 0.30 -2.69
N VAL A 49 -7.16 1.59 -2.60
CA VAL A 49 -8.09 2.58 -2.08
C VAL A 49 -8.38 3.57 -3.20
N ASP A 50 -9.59 3.52 -3.73
CA ASP A 50 -10.03 4.42 -4.80
C ASP A 50 -10.49 5.74 -4.18
N CYS A 51 -9.72 6.79 -4.42
CA CYS A 51 -9.98 8.13 -3.91
C CYS A 51 -10.54 9.06 -4.99
N THR A 52 -11.07 8.51 -6.07
CA THR A 52 -11.66 9.30 -7.17
C THR A 52 -12.75 10.22 -6.63
N ASN A 53 -13.59 9.72 -5.74
CA ASN A 53 -14.56 10.51 -5.00
C ASN A 53 -14.10 10.57 -3.53
N ASP A 54 -13.34 11.61 -3.21
CA ASP A 54 -12.77 11.77 -1.87
C ASP A 54 -13.82 12.14 -0.80
N LYS A 55 -15.06 12.37 -1.21
CA LYS A 55 -16.18 12.61 -0.29
C LYS A 55 -16.88 11.32 0.10
N ASP A 56 -16.58 10.20 -0.55
CA ASP A 56 -17.04 8.88 -0.13
C ASP A 56 -16.53 8.63 1.29
N SER A 57 -17.44 8.17 2.17
CA SER A 57 -17.12 8.07 3.60
C SER A 57 -15.98 7.09 3.90
N THR A 58 -15.87 6.01 3.14
CA THR A 58 -14.78 5.04 3.32
C THR A 58 -13.44 5.61 2.89
N ALA A 59 -13.40 6.21 1.69
CA ALA A 59 -12.18 6.83 1.19
C ALA A 59 -11.75 8.00 2.07
N ALA A 60 -12.69 8.88 2.45
CA ALA A 60 -12.39 10.03 3.30
C ALA A 60 -11.80 9.62 4.64
N ARG A 61 -12.32 8.55 5.24
CA ARG A 61 -11.82 8.04 6.52
C ARG A 61 -10.38 7.57 6.40
N LEU A 62 -10.06 6.83 5.35
CA LEU A 62 -8.70 6.32 5.12
C LEU A 62 -7.73 7.45 4.76
N ILE A 63 -8.17 8.40 3.94
CA ILE A 63 -7.37 9.58 3.61
C ILE A 63 -6.97 10.33 4.88
N ASN A 64 -7.92 10.54 5.80
CA ASN A 64 -7.65 11.22 7.07
C ASN A 64 -6.75 10.38 7.96
N ARG A 65 -7.03 9.10 8.11
CA ARG A 65 -6.27 8.22 8.99
C ARG A 65 -4.80 8.14 8.59
N PHE A 66 -4.53 8.07 7.29
CA PHE A 66 -3.18 7.91 6.77
C PHE A 66 -2.53 9.21 6.33
N ASP A 67 -3.23 10.34 6.52
CA ASP A 67 -2.73 11.68 6.15
C ASP A 67 -2.29 11.74 4.68
N VAL A 68 -3.18 11.32 3.79
CA VAL A 68 -2.89 11.26 2.35
C VAL A 68 -3.16 12.63 1.72
N ASN A 69 -2.13 13.23 1.13
CA ASN A 69 -2.18 14.57 0.57
C ASN A 69 -2.03 14.61 -0.95
N SER A 70 -1.63 13.52 -1.55
CA SER A 70 -1.37 13.46 -3.00
C SER A 70 -1.56 12.04 -3.51
N TYR A 71 -1.55 11.87 -4.82
CA TYR A 71 -1.74 10.57 -5.46
C TYR A 71 -0.72 10.35 -6.58
N PRO A 72 -0.23 9.12 -6.76
CA PRO A 72 -0.47 7.96 -5.90
C PRO A 72 0.29 8.06 -4.58
N THR A 73 -0.25 7.45 -3.54
CA THR A 73 0.43 7.36 -2.25
C THR A 73 0.34 5.92 -1.76
N ILE A 74 1.43 5.42 -1.21
CA ILE A 74 1.48 4.07 -0.64
C ILE A 74 1.85 4.19 0.83
N LYS A 75 1.10 3.50 1.68
CA LYS A 75 1.31 3.44 3.12
C LYS A 75 1.32 1.99 3.57
N MET A 76 2.15 1.66 4.54
CA MET A 76 2.16 0.34 5.18
C MET A 76 1.70 0.49 6.62
N GLU A 77 0.83 -0.39 7.06
CA GLU A 77 0.46 -0.50 8.46
C GLU A 77 1.04 -1.80 9.03
N LYS A 78 1.95 -1.66 9.97
CA LYS A 78 2.66 -2.77 10.59
C LYS A 78 2.73 -2.53 12.10
N ASP A 79 2.30 -3.49 12.90
CA ASP A 79 2.36 -3.42 14.38
C ASP A 79 1.75 -2.11 14.92
N ASN A 80 0.61 -1.71 14.38
CA ASN A 80 -0.11 -0.46 14.72
C ASN A 80 0.68 0.81 14.39
N THR A 81 1.70 0.70 13.55
CA THR A 81 2.51 1.84 13.10
C THR A 81 2.28 2.05 11.62
N ILE A 82 2.12 3.31 11.23
CA ILE A 82 1.99 3.70 9.83
C ILE A 82 3.37 4.04 9.29
N ILE A 83 3.77 3.38 8.21
CA ILE A 83 5.08 3.57 7.57
C ILE A 83 4.84 4.15 6.19
N ASP A 84 5.49 5.28 5.91
CA ASP A 84 5.40 5.92 4.60
C ASP A 84 6.30 5.22 3.60
N TYR A 85 5.78 5.03 2.38
CA TYR A 85 6.58 4.61 1.24
C TYR A 85 6.98 5.87 0.47
N ASP A 86 8.25 6.12 0.37
CA ASP A 86 8.78 7.39 -0.10
C ASP A 86 9.69 7.21 -1.32
N SER A 87 9.32 6.29 -2.19
CA SER A 87 10.09 5.99 -3.39
C SER A 87 9.19 5.97 -4.61
N ARG A 88 9.79 5.85 -5.80
CA ARG A 88 9.03 5.68 -7.03
C ARG A 88 8.23 4.37 -6.97
N VAL A 89 7.02 4.39 -7.53
CA VAL A 89 6.16 3.18 -7.54
C VAL A 89 6.62 2.27 -8.66
N THR A 90 7.50 1.35 -8.32
CA THR A 90 7.95 0.27 -9.20
C THR A 90 7.87 -1.04 -8.44
N GLN A 91 7.68 -2.14 -9.17
CA GLN A 91 7.62 -3.46 -8.56
C GLN A 91 8.88 -3.75 -7.75
N SER A 92 10.06 -3.43 -8.30
CA SER A 92 11.33 -3.72 -7.64
C SER A 92 11.52 -2.87 -6.38
N ALA A 93 11.15 -1.60 -6.41
CA ALA A 93 11.27 -0.72 -5.24
C ALA A 93 10.30 -1.15 -4.14
N LEU A 94 9.09 -1.55 -4.48
CA LEU A 94 8.12 -2.06 -3.52
C LEU A 94 8.61 -3.37 -2.88
N THR A 95 9.20 -4.26 -3.66
CA THR A 95 9.79 -5.49 -3.17
C THR A 95 10.91 -5.21 -2.17
N SER A 96 11.80 -4.27 -2.50
CA SER A 96 12.87 -3.87 -1.60
C SER A 96 12.35 -3.25 -0.31
N PHE A 97 11.30 -2.43 -0.41
CA PHE A 97 10.65 -1.81 0.74
C PHE A 97 10.12 -2.87 1.71
N VAL A 98 9.42 -3.88 1.18
CA VAL A 98 8.92 -4.99 1.99
C VAL A 98 10.07 -5.74 2.66
N ASP A 99 11.12 -6.05 1.92
CA ASP A 99 12.26 -6.79 2.46
C ASP A 99 12.95 -6.03 3.59
N ILE A 100 12.98 -4.69 3.50
CA ILE A 100 13.61 -3.84 4.52
C ILE A 100 12.69 -3.70 5.74
N MET A 101 11.40 -3.49 5.53
CA MET A 101 10.46 -3.16 6.60
C MET A 101 9.97 -4.39 7.38
N LEU A 102 9.98 -5.57 6.77
CA LEU A 102 9.49 -6.80 7.42
C LEU A 102 10.64 -7.66 7.96
N VAL A 103 11.50 -7.07 8.73
CA VAL A 103 12.62 -7.78 9.38
C VAL A 103 12.31 -8.14 10.82
#